data_4c240862becc525ec124c6df6fcf8c71
#
_entry.id   4c240862becc525ec124c6df6fcf8c71
#
_cell.length_a   1.000
_cell.length_b   1.000
_cell.length_c   1.000
_cell.angle_alpha   90.00
_cell.angle_beta   90.00
_cell.angle_gamma   90.00
#
_symmetry.space_group_name_H-M   'P 1'
#
loop_
_entity.id
_entity.type
_entity.pdbx_description
1 polymer ?
#
loop_
_entity_poly.entity_id
_entity_poly.type
_entity_poly.pdbx_seq_one_letter_code
_entity_poly.pdbx_strand_id
1 'polypeptide(L)'
;MVYLMMDKRGSMNLVKVGRASHIPQRRASYRTHNPLAIMRSNCAGTVKAEKECHEKLNKVGKRVPRSEWWIVSDEVFASLYEKGMGYFFPNHLPIHFCEEF
;
A
#
# COMPACT_ATOMS: atom_id res chain seq x y z
N MET A 1 -5.88 -7.14 9.04
CA MET A 1 -4.95 -7.15 7.90
C MET A 1 -4.47 -5.75 7.58
N VAL A 2 -3.21 -5.63 7.25
CA VAL A 2 -2.62 -4.40 6.72
C VAL A 2 -2.43 -4.59 5.22
N TYR A 3 -2.74 -3.57 4.43
CA TYR A 3 -2.69 -3.69 2.97
C TYR A 3 -1.98 -2.50 2.33
N LEU A 4 -1.43 -2.75 1.13
CA LEU A 4 -0.74 -1.76 0.31
C LEU A 4 -1.55 -1.52 -0.96
N MET A 5 -1.95 -0.26 -1.16
CA MET A 5 -2.57 0.21 -2.40
C MET A 5 -1.56 0.99 -3.21
N MET A 6 -1.62 0.84 -4.52
CA MET A 6 -0.74 1.54 -5.44
C MET A 6 -1.54 2.12 -6.61
N ASP A 7 -1.17 3.33 -7.02
CA ASP A 7 -1.82 4.03 -8.13
C ASP A 7 -0.79 4.89 -8.84
N LYS A 8 -0.66 4.69 -10.13
CA LYS A 8 0.26 5.51 -10.93
C LYS A 8 -0.56 6.47 -11.78
N ARG A 9 -0.46 7.77 -11.50
CA ARG A 9 -1.18 8.81 -12.23
C ARG A 9 -0.21 9.76 -12.90
N GLY A 10 -0.08 9.62 -14.23
CA GLY A 10 0.91 10.38 -14.98
C GLY A 10 2.30 10.10 -14.45
N SER A 11 2.99 11.14 -13.98
CA SER A 11 4.33 11.01 -13.39
C SER A 11 4.30 10.77 -11.88
N MET A 12 3.10 10.75 -11.26
CA MET A 12 2.98 10.57 -9.82
C MET A 12 2.80 9.11 -9.46
N ASN A 13 3.62 8.64 -8.52
CA ASN A 13 3.54 7.30 -7.96
C ASN A 13 2.91 7.42 -6.59
N LEU A 14 1.67 6.98 -6.46
CA LEU A 14 0.89 7.10 -5.24
C LEU A 14 0.80 5.76 -4.54
N VAL A 15 1.04 5.76 -3.23
CA VAL A 15 0.92 4.57 -2.40
C VAL A 15 0.14 4.89 -1.13
N LYS A 16 -0.58 3.90 -0.64
CA LYS A 16 -1.35 4.00 0.60
C LYS A 16 -1.22 2.69 1.37
N VAL A 17 -1.04 2.79 2.66
CA VAL A 17 -1.11 1.64 3.56
C VAL A 17 -2.27 1.86 4.52
N GLY A 18 -3.16 0.88 4.58
CA GLY A 18 -4.32 0.93 5.44
C GLY A 18 -4.56 -0.39 6.14
N ARG A 19 -5.64 -0.46 6.89
CA ARG A 19 -6.06 -1.64 7.64
C ARG A 19 -7.49 -2.01 7.32
N ALA A 20 -7.76 -3.31 7.21
CA ALA A 20 -9.10 -3.81 6.98
C ALA A 20 -9.28 -5.16 7.68
N SER A 21 -10.49 -5.42 8.16
CA SER A 21 -10.84 -6.71 8.74
C SER A 21 -11.17 -7.74 7.67
N HIS A 22 -11.58 -7.29 6.48
CA HIS A 22 -11.99 -8.16 5.39
C HIS A 22 -11.48 -7.64 4.05
N ILE A 23 -10.41 -8.26 3.55
CA ILE A 23 -9.70 -7.79 2.35
C ILE A 23 -10.54 -7.84 1.07
N PRO A 24 -11.27 -8.93 0.74
CA PRO A 24 -12.07 -8.95 -0.50
C PRO A 24 -13.09 -7.82 -0.58
N GLN A 25 -13.77 -7.51 0.53
CA GLN A 25 -14.72 -6.42 0.59
C GLN A 25 -14.05 -5.06 0.40
N ARG A 26 -12.90 -4.86 1.01
CA ARG A 26 -12.14 -3.61 0.88
C ARG A 26 -11.65 -3.40 -0.55
N ARG A 27 -11.19 -4.46 -1.21
CA ARG A 27 -10.79 -4.39 -2.62
C ARG A 27 -11.94 -3.98 -3.52
N ALA A 28 -13.11 -4.57 -3.34
CA ALA A 28 -14.29 -4.23 -4.11
C ALA A 28 -14.66 -2.76 -3.93
N SER A 29 -14.59 -2.25 -2.69
CA SER A 29 -14.85 -0.84 -2.39
C SER A 29 -13.89 0.09 -3.15
N TYR A 30 -12.60 -0.21 -3.15
CA TYR A 30 -11.62 0.60 -3.87
C TYR A 30 -11.81 0.56 -5.38
N ARG A 31 -12.16 -0.58 -5.95
CA ARG A 31 -12.45 -0.69 -7.37
C ARG A 31 -13.60 0.20 -7.80
N THR A 32 -14.60 0.33 -6.96
CA THR A 32 -15.76 1.17 -7.25
C THR A 32 -15.39 2.65 -7.24
N HIS A 33 -14.58 3.08 -6.26
CA HIS A 33 -14.26 4.49 -6.08
C HIS A 33 -12.99 4.94 -6.79
N ASN A 34 -12.08 4.03 -7.06
CA ASN A 34 -10.81 4.35 -7.72
C ASN A 34 -10.34 3.16 -8.56
N PRO A 35 -10.88 3.02 -9.78
CA PRO A 35 -10.60 1.85 -10.62
C PRO A 35 -9.14 1.77 -11.10
N LEU A 36 -8.38 2.86 -10.99
CA LEU A 36 -6.96 2.85 -11.39
C LEU A 36 -6.03 2.41 -10.26
N ALA A 37 -6.52 2.39 -9.04
CA ALA A 37 -5.73 1.93 -7.90
C ALA A 37 -5.84 0.42 -7.76
N ILE A 38 -4.73 -0.22 -7.40
CA ILE A 38 -4.69 -1.66 -7.16
C ILE A 38 -4.32 -1.93 -5.71
N MET A 39 -4.92 -2.96 -5.13
CA MET A 39 -4.43 -3.51 -3.87
C MET A 39 -3.34 -4.52 -4.22
N ARG A 40 -2.10 -4.12 -4.02
CA ARG A 40 -0.95 -4.94 -4.44
C ARG A 40 -0.64 -6.08 -3.48
N SER A 41 -0.77 -5.84 -2.18
CA SER A 41 -0.31 -6.80 -1.18
C SER A 41 -1.01 -6.60 0.14
N ASN A 42 -1.03 -7.64 0.96
CA ASN A 42 -1.53 -7.55 2.33
C ASN A 42 -0.84 -8.59 3.23
N CYS A 43 -0.88 -8.34 4.52
CA CYS A 43 -0.38 -9.27 5.53
C CYS A 43 -1.14 -9.07 6.84
N ALA A 44 -0.99 -10.00 7.76
CA ALA A 44 -1.55 -9.84 9.11
C ALA A 44 -0.84 -8.67 9.80
N GLY A 45 -1.59 -7.88 10.55
CA GLY A 45 -1.00 -6.76 11.26
C GLY A 45 -2.04 -6.00 12.08
N THR A 46 -1.55 -5.16 12.98
CA THR A 46 -2.34 -4.36 13.90
C THR A 46 -2.21 -2.87 13.55
N VAL A 47 -2.84 -2.03 14.38
CA VAL A 47 -2.68 -0.57 14.29
C VAL A 47 -1.20 -0.18 14.37
N LYS A 48 -0.44 -0.87 15.21
CA LYS A 48 1.00 -0.61 15.35
C LYS A 48 1.74 -0.88 14.04
N ALA A 49 1.43 -1.96 13.36
CA ALA A 49 2.04 -2.31 12.07
C ALA A 49 1.72 -1.25 11.01
N GLU A 50 0.48 -0.81 10.93
CA GLU A 50 0.08 0.27 10.02
C GLU A 50 0.88 1.54 10.29
N LYS A 51 1.01 1.91 11.57
CA LYS A 51 1.77 3.08 11.98
C LYS A 51 3.25 2.99 11.58
N GLU A 52 3.85 1.82 11.74
CA GLU A 52 5.24 1.58 11.32
C GLU A 52 5.41 1.78 9.81
N CYS A 53 4.45 1.31 9.01
CA CYS A 53 4.45 1.55 7.58
C CYS A 53 4.37 3.04 7.25
N HIS A 54 3.49 3.78 7.93
CA HIS A 54 3.36 5.21 7.70
C HIS A 54 4.64 5.96 8.06
N GLU A 55 5.30 5.57 9.14
CA GLU A 55 6.59 6.16 9.53
C GLU A 55 7.66 5.94 8.46
N LYS A 56 7.71 4.75 7.89
CA LYS A 56 8.65 4.45 6.81
C LYS A 56 8.32 5.22 5.54
N LEU A 57 7.04 5.34 5.19
CA LEU A 57 6.61 6.14 4.04
C LEU A 57 6.96 7.62 4.21
N ASN A 58 6.91 8.14 5.42
CA ASN A 58 7.34 9.52 5.70
C ASN A 58 8.83 9.72 5.43
N LYS A 59 9.62 8.67 5.55
CA LYS A 59 11.07 8.75 5.29
C LYS A 59 11.42 8.63 3.81
N VAL A 60 10.66 7.85 3.04
CA VAL A 60 10.97 7.55 1.64
C VAL A 60 10.09 8.28 0.65
N GLY A 61 9.08 9.01 1.12
CA GLY A 61 8.14 9.72 0.25
C GLY A 61 7.58 10.94 0.94
N LYS A 62 6.57 11.53 0.30
CA LYS A 62 5.92 12.73 0.80
C LYS A 62 4.41 12.51 0.85
N ARG A 63 3.81 12.73 2.01
CA ARG A 63 2.37 12.60 2.17
C ARG A 63 1.66 13.71 1.39
N VAL A 64 0.65 13.32 0.63
CA VAL A 64 -0.23 14.27 -0.05
C VAL A 64 -1.11 14.94 1.01
N PRO A 65 -1.12 16.29 1.09
CA PRO A 65 -1.90 16.97 2.13
C PRO A 65 -3.37 16.56 2.10
N ARG A 66 -3.95 16.38 3.29
CA ARG A 66 -5.35 16.02 3.50
C ARG A 66 -5.76 14.70 2.86
N SER A 67 -4.80 13.79 2.68
CA SER A 67 -5.08 12.47 2.11
C SER A 67 -4.36 11.39 2.91
N GLU A 68 -4.67 10.16 2.58
CA GLU A 68 -4.00 8.99 3.14
C GLU A 68 -2.96 8.42 2.19
N TRP A 69 -2.57 9.18 1.18
CA TRP A 69 -1.66 8.75 0.13
C TRP A 69 -0.30 9.42 0.26
N TRP A 70 0.73 8.73 -0.18
CA TRP A 70 2.10 9.23 -0.27
C TRP A 70 2.57 9.20 -1.71
N ILE A 71 3.34 10.23 -2.10
CA ILE A 71 4.04 10.25 -3.38
C ILE A 71 5.44 9.73 -3.14
N VAL A 72 5.86 8.75 -3.94
CA VAL A 72 7.19 8.15 -3.83
C VAL A 72 7.91 8.19 -5.17
N SER A 73 9.24 8.00 -5.16
CA SER A 73 10.03 7.93 -6.38
C SER A 73 9.71 6.69 -7.19
N ASP A 74 10.14 6.66 -8.45
CA ASP A 74 10.00 5.49 -9.30
C ASP A 74 10.68 4.26 -8.67
N GLU A 75 11.85 4.46 -8.06
CA GLU A 75 12.61 3.38 -7.44
C GLU A 75 11.87 2.78 -6.24
N VAL A 76 11.33 3.64 -5.37
CA VAL A 76 10.55 3.19 -4.22
C VAL A 76 9.27 2.50 -4.68
N PHE A 77 8.60 3.06 -5.69
CA PHE A 77 7.39 2.48 -6.24
C PHE A 77 7.65 1.07 -6.80
N ALA A 78 8.71 0.91 -7.57
CA ALA A 78 9.09 -0.40 -8.12
C ALA A 78 9.41 -1.41 -7.01
N SER A 79 10.13 -0.98 -5.97
CA SER A 79 10.43 -1.84 -4.82
C SER A 79 9.17 -2.26 -4.07
N LEU A 80 8.23 -1.34 -3.88
CA LEU A 80 6.95 -1.64 -3.23
C LEU A 80 6.13 -2.62 -4.07
N TYR A 81 6.13 -2.44 -5.38
CA TYR A 81 5.42 -3.34 -6.28
C TYR A 81 5.99 -4.75 -6.21
N GLU A 82 7.32 -4.89 -6.23
CA GLU A 82 7.99 -6.18 -6.20
C GLU A 82 7.85 -6.87 -4.84
N LYS A 83 8.08 -6.15 -3.76
CA LYS A 83 8.13 -6.73 -2.41
C LYS A 83 6.79 -6.70 -1.69
N GLY A 84 5.87 -5.84 -2.12
CA GLY A 84 4.59 -5.67 -1.43
C GLY A 84 4.82 -5.28 0.03
N MET A 85 4.07 -5.90 0.93
CA MET A 85 4.23 -5.66 2.36
C MET A 85 5.60 -6.11 2.89
N GLY A 86 6.33 -6.93 2.14
CA GLY A 86 7.70 -7.30 2.46
C GLY A 86 8.68 -6.14 2.45
N TYR A 87 8.35 -5.06 1.77
CA TYR A 87 9.13 -3.83 1.82
C TYR A 87 9.20 -3.27 3.24
N PHE A 88 8.09 -3.35 3.97
CA PHE A 88 8.01 -2.86 5.35
C PHE A 88 8.43 -3.92 6.37
N PHE A 89 8.13 -5.17 6.10
CA PHE A 89 8.32 -6.29 7.02
C PHE A 89 9.01 -7.45 6.32
N PRO A 90 10.32 -7.34 6.04
CA PRO A 90 11.04 -8.34 5.22
C PRO A 90 11.04 -9.75 5.82
N ASN A 91 10.86 -9.87 7.14
CA ASN A 91 10.86 -11.16 7.81
C ASN A 91 9.46 -11.62 8.23
N HIS A 92 8.43 -10.89 7.84
CA HIS A 92 7.05 -11.23 8.19
C HIS A 92 6.47 -12.22 7.20
N LEU A 93 5.82 -13.27 7.71
CA LEU A 93 5.16 -14.28 6.89
C LEU A 93 3.79 -14.61 7.47
N PRO A 94 2.78 -14.91 6.66
CA PRO A 94 2.83 -14.85 5.19
C PRO A 94 2.56 -13.43 4.66
N ILE A 95 3.12 -13.14 3.50
CA ILE A 95 2.80 -11.92 2.74
C ILE A 95 2.03 -12.36 1.51
N HIS A 96 0.85 -11.80 1.33
CA HIS A 96 -0.01 -12.13 0.20
C HIS A 96 0.09 -11.06 -0.88
N PHE A 97 0.12 -11.49 -2.11
CA PHE A 97 0.06 -10.61 -3.28
C PHE A 97 -1.27 -10.78 -3.98
N CYS A 98 -1.81 -9.67 -4.45
CA CYS A 98 -3.02 -9.67 -5.26
C CYS A 98 -2.62 -9.58 -6.73
N GLU A 99 -3.18 -10.44 -7.56
CA GLU A 99 -2.80 -10.56 -8.97
C GLU A 99 -3.65 -9.72 -9.90
N GLU A 100 -4.24 -8.65 -9.41
CA GLU A 100 -5.21 -7.92 -10.19
C GLU A 100 -4.79 -6.54 -10.60
N PHE A 101 -5.19 -6.23 -11.78
CA PHE A 101 -5.15 -4.91 -12.37
C PHE A 101 -6.52 -4.55 -12.92
#